data_1595ccccc64ce8543f830c66319f3a90
#
_entry.id   1595ccccc64ce8543f830c66319f3a90
#
_cell.length_a   1.000
_cell.length_b   1.000
_cell.length_c   1.000
_cell.angle_alpha   90.00
_cell.angle_beta   90.00
_cell.angle_gamma   90.00
#
_symmetry.space_group_name_H-M   'P 1'
#
loop_
_entity.id
_entity.type
_entity.pdbx_description
1 polymer ?
#
loop_
_entity_poly.entity_id
_entity_poly.type
_entity_poly.pdbx_seq_one_letter_code
_entity_poly.pdbx_strand_id
1 'polypeptide(L)'
;VMSGAVDQNDRNTAILFGDGAGCVVIGEVPQGYGFQSFVLGADSAGGPHLYLRGAALRLPEGTEMGPHLTQNGREVFKFAVRTLGDSAEQAMRQAGMSTADIDWLVPHQANIRIIEAACERFGLPLERAVTNLERYGNTSAASIPLALAEAESQGRFRDGDQLLLAGFGGGLSWGAAAARWWAGP
;
A
#
# COMPACT_ATOMS: atom_id res chain seq x y z
N VAL A 1 10.95 9.83 -5.41
CA VAL A 1 10.94 10.22 -6.83
C VAL A 1 11.22 8.99 -7.67
N MET A 2 10.20 8.49 -8.36
CA MET A 2 10.28 7.24 -9.14
C MET A 2 10.77 7.47 -10.57
N SER A 3 10.58 8.67 -11.12
CA SER A 3 11.03 9.03 -12.48
C SER A 3 12.53 8.81 -12.70
N GLY A 4 13.35 8.99 -11.66
CA GLY A 4 14.80 8.72 -11.72
C GLY A 4 15.18 7.25 -11.51
N ALA A 5 14.25 6.41 -11.10
CA ALA A 5 14.47 4.98 -10.82
C ALA A 5 13.95 4.06 -11.93
N VAL A 6 13.06 4.56 -12.78
CA VAL A 6 12.39 3.81 -13.83
C VAL A 6 13.09 4.03 -15.17
N ASP A 7 13.24 2.97 -15.97
CA ASP A 7 13.66 3.10 -17.36
C ASP A 7 12.49 3.65 -18.20
N GLN A 8 12.63 4.86 -18.73
CA GLN A 8 11.61 5.53 -19.53
C GLN A 8 11.33 4.82 -20.87
N ASN A 9 12.20 3.91 -21.30
CA ASN A 9 12.03 3.12 -22.51
C ASN A 9 11.36 1.76 -22.23
N ASP A 10 11.29 1.33 -20.97
CA ASP A 10 10.57 0.11 -20.57
C ASP A 10 9.11 0.43 -20.25
N ARG A 11 8.21 0.11 -21.18
CA ARG A 11 6.77 0.33 -21.03
C ARG A 11 6.14 -0.47 -19.88
N ASN A 12 6.79 -1.54 -19.40
CA ASN A 12 6.24 -2.33 -18.29
C ASN A 12 6.35 -1.61 -16.95
N THR A 13 7.27 -0.66 -16.84
CA THR A 13 7.48 0.12 -15.62
C THR A 13 7.18 1.61 -15.83
N ALA A 14 7.59 2.21 -16.95
CA ALA A 14 7.45 3.64 -17.21
C ALA A 14 6.00 4.17 -17.10
N ILE A 15 5.02 3.38 -17.51
CA ILE A 15 3.60 3.77 -17.50
C ILE A 15 2.92 3.61 -16.13
N LEU A 16 3.59 3.00 -15.15
CA LEU A 16 2.97 2.66 -13.87
C LEU A 16 3.31 3.66 -12.77
N PHE A 17 4.57 4.10 -12.72
CA PHE A 17 5.08 4.85 -11.58
C PHE A 17 4.97 6.35 -11.76
N GLY A 18 4.68 7.04 -10.67
CA GLY A 18 4.66 8.49 -10.57
C GLY A 18 5.54 8.99 -9.44
N ASP A 19 5.85 10.29 -9.47
CA ASP A 19 6.59 10.95 -8.42
C ASP A 19 5.65 11.50 -7.34
N GLY A 20 6.04 11.34 -6.09
CA GLY A 20 5.29 11.87 -4.96
C GLY A 20 6.11 11.83 -3.68
N ALA A 21 5.71 12.64 -2.73
CA ALA A 21 6.21 12.63 -1.36
C ALA A 21 5.02 12.76 -0.41
N GLY A 22 5.05 12.05 0.69
CA GLY A 22 4.05 12.13 1.74
C GLY A 22 4.71 12.12 3.11
N CYS A 23 4.13 12.84 4.05
CA CYS A 23 4.57 12.89 5.43
C CYS A 23 3.35 12.79 6.34
N VAL A 24 3.48 12.06 7.43
CA VAL A 24 2.47 11.99 8.49
C VAL A 24 3.12 12.38 9.81
N VAL A 25 2.37 13.09 10.64
CA VAL A 25 2.76 13.39 12.03
C VAL A 25 2.06 12.39 12.93
N ILE A 26 2.84 11.65 13.71
CA ILE A 26 2.30 10.71 14.68
C ILE A 26 2.31 11.40 16.05
N GLY A 27 1.17 11.36 16.75
CA GLY A 27 0.99 11.97 18.05
C GLY A 27 0.04 11.17 18.92
N GLU A 28 -0.15 11.63 20.15
CA GLU A 28 -1.11 11.04 21.07
C GLU A 28 -2.54 11.36 20.64
N VAL A 29 -3.43 10.39 20.79
CA VAL A 29 -4.85 10.50 20.50
C VAL A 29 -5.65 10.00 21.70
N PRO A 30 -6.94 10.37 21.85
CA PRO A 30 -7.79 9.87 22.92
C PRO A 30 -7.84 8.33 22.94
N GLN A 31 -8.08 7.78 24.13
CA GLN A 31 -8.20 6.32 24.29
C GLN A 31 -9.28 5.75 23.35
N GLY A 32 -8.94 4.67 22.66
CA GLY A 32 -9.81 4.00 21.70
C GLY A 32 -9.71 4.52 20.26
N TYR A 33 -8.89 5.55 20.02
CA TYR A 33 -8.54 6.04 18.68
C TYR A 33 -7.12 5.64 18.27
N GLY A 34 -6.74 5.94 17.03
CA GLY A 34 -5.44 5.65 16.49
C GLY A 34 -5.28 4.20 16.04
N PHE A 35 -4.04 3.76 15.94
CA PHE A 35 -3.72 2.40 15.49
C PHE A 35 -4.12 1.35 16.54
N GLN A 36 -4.87 0.35 16.10
CA GLN A 36 -5.38 -0.74 16.92
C GLN A 36 -4.63 -2.04 16.69
N SER A 37 -4.07 -2.22 15.50
CA SER A 37 -3.26 -3.41 15.15
C SER A 37 -2.27 -3.10 14.05
N PHE A 38 -1.21 -3.94 14.00
CA PHE A 38 -0.21 -3.92 12.94
C PHE A 38 0.16 -5.34 12.54
N VAL A 39 0.29 -5.56 11.24
CA VAL A 39 0.83 -6.78 10.66
C VAL A 39 1.97 -6.39 9.73
N LEU A 40 3.13 -6.97 9.93
CA LEU A 40 4.29 -6.80 9.06
C LEU A 40 4.82 -8.16 8.64
N GLY A 41 5.32 -8.25 7.42
CA GLY A 41 5.93 -9.47 6.94
C GLY A 41 6.87 -9.23 5.76
N ALA A 42 7.71 -10.21 5.51
CA ALA A 42 8.63 -10.22 4.37
C ALA A 42 8.89 -11.65 3.91
N ASP A 43 9.11 -11.80 2.61
CA ASP A 43 9.52 -13.05 1.97
C ASP A 43 10.62 -12.75 0.94
N SER A 44 11.85 -13.08 1.30
CA SER A 44 13.02 -12.82 0.44
C SER A 44 13.06 -13.70 -0.82
N ALA A 45 12.33 -14.82 -0.86
CA ALA A 45 12.22 -15.65 -2.06
C ALA A 45 11.56 -14.89 -3.22
N GLY A 46 10.71 -13.91 -2.93
CA GLY A 46 10.11 -13.01 -3.91
C GLY A 46 10.99 -11.85 -4.37
N GLY A 47 12.15 -11.64 -3.74
CA GLY A 47 13.06 -10.53 -4.03
C GLY A 47 13.41 -10.34 -5.51
N PRO A 48 13.70 -11.40 -6.29
CA PRO A 48 13.98 -11.27 -7.73
C PRO A 48 12.82 -10.72 -8.57
N HIS A 49 11.60 -10.66 -8.04
CA HIS A 49 10.42 -10.19 -8.78
C HIS A 49 10.19 -8.68 -8.70
N LEU A 50 10.75 -8.00 -7.69
CA LEU A 50 10.62 -6.55 -7.55
C LEU A 50 11.79 -5.98 -6.77
N TYR A 51 12.67 -5.28 -7.45
CA TYR A 51 13.84 -4.67 -6.82
C TYR A 51 14.33 -3.43 -7.56
N LEU A 52 15.01 -2.58 -6.83
CA LEU A 52 15.81 -1.48 -7.35
C LEU A 52 17.23 -1.66 -6.85
N ARG A 53 18.20 -1.57 -7.76
CA ARG A 53 19.61 -1.61 -7.36
C ARG A 53 19.92 -0.43 -6.44
N GLY A 54 20.29 -0.75 -5.21
CA GLY A 54 20.78 0.21 -4.24
C GLY A 54 22.31 0.07 -4.04
N ALA A 55 22.79 0.53 -2.90
CA ALA A 55 24.17 0.33 -2.48
C ALA A 55 24.46 -1.09 -1.96
N ALA A 56 23.59 -2.05 -2.17
CA ALA A 56 23.74 -3.42 -1.72
C ALA A 56 24.95 -4.08 -2.40
N LEU A 57 25.83 -4.68 -1.58
CA LEU A 57 27.03 -5.37 -2.06
C LEU A 57 26.74 -6.76 -2.63
N ARG A 58 25.59 -7.35 -2.30
CA ARG A 58 25.16 -8.67 -2.77
C ARG A 58 23.69 -8.62 -3.15
N LEU A 59 23.36 -9.21 -4.29
CA LEU A 59 22.01 -9.43 -4.74
C LEU A 59 21.64 -10.91 -4.60
N PRO A 60 20.34 -11.24 -4.40
CA PRO A 60 19.89 -12.62 -4.46
C PRO A 60 20.28 -13.29 -5.79
N GLU A 61 20.46 -14.61 -5.75
CA GLU A 61 20.71 -15.40 -6.95
C GLU A 61 19.55 -15.23 -7.95
N GLY A 62 19.87 -15.13 -9.24
CA GLY A 62 18.89 -14.91 -10.31
C GLY A 62 18.46 -13.44 -10.48
N THR A 63 19.10 -12.49 -9.75
CA THR A 63 18.84 -11.06 -9.91
C THR A 63 19.72 -10.46 -11.00
N GLU A 64 19.12 -9.89 -12.04
CA GLU A 64 19.86 -9.14 -13.04
C GLU A 64 20.24 -7.74 -12.55
N MET A 65 21.48 -7.33 -12.81
CA MET A 65 22.00 -6.04 -12.34
C MET A 65 21.73 -4.93 -13.37
N GLY A 66 20.54 -4.35 -13.34
CA GLY A 66 20.19 -3.13 -14.06
C GLY A 66 20.29 -1.87 -13.19
N PRO A 67 20.44 -0.68 -13.78
CA PRO A 67 20.42 0.59 -13.05
C PRO A 67 19.02 1.02 -12.62
N HIS A 68 17.99 0.42 -13.18
CA HIS A 68 16.60 0.80 -13.00
C HIS A 68 15.80 -0.22 -12.19
N LEU A 69 14.61 0.18 -11.78
CA LEU A 69 13.63 -0.68 -11.15
C LEU A 69 13.29 -1.86 -12.08
N THR A 70 13.41 -3.05 -11.54
CA THR A 70 13.04 -4.29 -12.23
C THR A 70 11.79 -4.86 -11.60
N GLN A 71 10.80 -5.21 -12.43
CA GLN A 71 9.53 -5.76 -11.98
C GLN A 71 9.05 -6.89 -12.88
N ASN A 72 8.79 -8.06 -12.30
CA ASN A 72 7.95 -9.09 -12.90
C ASN A 72 6.49 -8.82 -12.52
N GLY A 73 5.80 -8.04 -13.35
CA GLY A 73 4.44 -7.56 -13.04
C GLY A 73 3.44 -8.66 -12.76
N ARG A 74 3.56 -9.84 -13.40
CA ARG A 74 2.66 -10.98 -13.19
C ARG A 74 2.83 -11.60 -11.80
N GLU A 75 4.06 -11.84 -11.38
CA GLU A 75 4.34 -12.46 -10.08
C GLU A 75 4.07 -11.46 -8.94
N VAL A 76 4.42 -10.18 -9.13
CA VAL A 76 4.09 -9.11 -8.18
C VAL A 76 2.58 -8.96 -8.03
N PHE A 77 1.80 -9.03 -9.11
CA PHE A 77 0.34 -8.95 -9.05
C PHE A 77 -0.26 -10.10 -8.22
N LYS A 78 0.14 -11.35 -8.50
CA LYS A 78 -0.34 -12.53 -7.74
C LYS A 78 -0.01 -12.42 -6.26
N PHE A 79 1.23 -12.02 -5.96
CA PHE A 79 1.67 -11.79 -4.60
C PHE A 79 0.83 -10.70 -3.93
N ALA A 80 0.65 -9.56 -4.58
CA ALA A 80 -0.06 -8.41 -4.05
C ALA A 80 -1.51 -8.74 -3.68
N VAL A 81 -2.27 -9.35 -4.59
CA VAL A 81 -3.68 -9.70 -4.35
C VAL A 81 -3.82 -10.63 -3.14
N ARG A 82 -2.97 -11.67 -3.07
CA ARG A 82 -3.00 -12.60 -1.93
C ARG A 82 -2.58 -11.93 -0.65
N THR A 83 -1.40 -11.32 -0.63
CA THR A 83 -0.76 -10.84 0.58
C THR A 83 -1.44 -9.62 1.18
N LEU A 84 -1.93 -8.71 0.33
CA LEU A 84 -2.71 -7.57 0.80
C LEU A 84 -3.98 -8.05 1.50
N GLY A 85 -4.71 -9.00 0.92
CA GLY A 85 -5.89 -9.58 1.53
C GLY A 85 -5.57 -10.30 2.85
N ASP A 86 -4.57 -11.20 2.86
CA ASP A 86 -4.22 -11.99 4.04
C ASP A 86 -3.75 -11.11 5.20
N SER A 87 -2.89 -10.12 4.94
CA SER A 87 -2.37 -9.22 5.97
C SER A 87 -3.46 -8.28 6.52
N ALA A 88 -4.34 -7.79 5.66
CA ALA A 88 -5.46 -6.96 6.05
C ALA A 88 -6.46 -7.72 6.94
N GLU A 89 -6.82 -8.95 6.57
CA GLU A 89 -7.65 -9.82 7.42
C GLU A 89 -7.00 -10.13 8.77
N GLN A 90 -5.69 -10.34 8.78
CA GLN A 90 -4.96 -10.56 10.03
C GLN A 90 -4.98 -9.30 10.91
N ALA A 91 -4.79 -8.10 10.33
CA ALA A 91 -4.88 -6.84 11.06
C ALA A 91 -6.28 -6.64 11.65
N MET A 92 -7.34 -6.87 10.88
CA MET A 92 -8.72 -6.80 11.36
C MET A 92 -8.95 -7.76 12.55
N ARG A 93 -8.55 -9.04 12.41
CA ARG A 93 -8.69 -10.02 13.50
C ARG A 93 -7.98 -9.58 14.78
N GLN A 94 -6.76 -9.02 14.67
CA GLN A 94 -6.01 -8.52 15.83
C GLN A 94 -6.69 -7.31 16.48
N ALA A 95 -7.38 -6.48 15.70
CA ALA A 95 -8.15 -5.33 16.18
C ALA A 95 -9.55 -5.72 16.68
N GLY A 96 -9.96 -6.99 16.59
CA GLY A 96 -11.32 -7.43 16.93
C GLY A 96 -12.37 -6.95 15.94
N MET A 97 -11.98 -6.62 14.70
CA MET A 97 -12.83 -6.12 13.64
C MET A 97 -13.23 -7.23 12.66
N SER A 98 -14.38 -7.05 12.05
CA SER A 98 -14.86 -7.78 10.88
C SER A 98 -14.82 -6.89 9.62
N THR A 99 -15.08 -7.45 8.46
CA THR A 99 -15.19 -6.67 7.22
C THR A 99 -16.35 -5.68 7.24
N ALA A 100 -17.40 -5.95 8.02
CA ALA A 100 -18.55 -5.05 8.16
C ALA A 100 -18.21 -3.76 8.95
N ASP A 101 -17.14 -3.79 9.73
CA ASP A 101 -16.71 -2.64 10.55
C ASP A 101 -15.83 -1.66 9.77
N ILE A 102 -15.37 -2.04 8.56
CA ILE A 102 -14.49 -1.18 7.76
C ILE A 102 -15.30 -0.05 7.13
N ASP A 103 -14.97 1.19 7.47
CA ASP A 103 -15.49 2.36 6.78
C ASP A 103 -14.67 2.69 5.53
N TRP A 104 -13.35 2.59 5.62
CA TRP A 104 -12.44 2.92 4.52
C TRP A 104 -11.29 1.93 4.38
N LEU A 105 -11.05 1.49 3.15
CA LEU A 105 -9.81 0.82 2.75
C LEU A 105 -8.86 1.87 2.16
N VAL A 106 -7.65 1.99 2.72
CA VAL A 106 -6.58 2.89 2.23
C VAL A 106 -5.39 2.04 1.78
N PRO A 107 -5.43 1.53 0.55
CA PRO A 107 -4.41 0.63 0.05
C PRO A 107 -3.25 1.37 -0.60
N HIS A 108 -2.10 0.71 -0.71
CA HIS A 108 -1.05 1.12 -1.62
C HIS A 108 -1.58 1.25 -3.06
N GLN A 109 -1.29 2.36 -3.72
CA GLN A 109 -1.79 2.71 -5.05
C GLN A 109 -0.91 2.10 -6.16
N ALA A 110 -0.82 0.77 -6.20
CA ALA A 110 0.02 0.08 -7.18
C ALA A 110 -0.69 -0.13 -8.53
N ASN A 111 -1.93 -0.59 -8.48
CA ASN A 111 -2.76 -0.93 -9.64
C ASN A 111 -4.21 -1.04 -9.21
N ILE A 112 -5.13 -0.46 -9.99
CA ILE A 112 -6.56 -0.47 -9.66
C ILE A 112 -7.11 -1.89 -9.52
N ARG A 113 -6.67 -2.86 -10.33
CA ARG A 113 -7.12 -4.25 -10.25
C ARG A 113 -6.77 -4.95 -8.93
N ILE A 114 -5.68 -4.53 -8.28
CA ILE A 114 -5.32 -5.05 -6.96
C ILE A 114 -6.28 -4.49 -5.91
N ILE A 115 -6.65 -3.22 -6.02
CA ILE A 115 -7.61 -2.55 -5.14
C ILE A 115 -9.00 -3.16 -5.30
N GLU A 116 -9.46 -3.34 -6.54
CA GLU A 116 -10.72 -4.00 -6.87
C GLU A 116 -10.79 -5.41 -6.28
N ALA A 117 -9.73 -6.22 -6.45
CA ALA A 117 -9.67 -7.57 -5.88
C ALA A 117 -9.71 -7.57 -4.34
N ALA A 118 -9.11 -6.57 -3.69
CA ALA A 118 -9.21 -6.41 -2.24
C ALA A 118 -10.64 -6.02 -1.82
N CYS A 119 -11.27 -5.09 -2.52
CA CYS A 119 -12.65 -4.69 -2.28
C CYS A 119 -13.60 -5.88 -2.43
N GLU A 120 -13.47 -6.66 -3.51
CA GLU A 120 -14.26 -7.87 -3.74
C GLU A 120 -14.09 -8.87 -2.59
N ARG A 121 -12.85 -9.12 -2.17
CA ARG A 121 -12.55 -10.06 -1.07
C ARG A 121 -13.19 -9.65 0.25
N PHE A 122 -13.26 -8.34 0.52
CA PHE A 122 -13.82 -7.81 1.78
C PHE A 122 -15.31 -7.50 1.67
N GLY A 123 -15.93 -7.65 0.51
CA GLY A 123 -17.31 -7.26 0.28
C GLY A 123 -17.55 -5.75 0.38
N LEU A 124 -16.49 -4.96 0.11
CA LEU A 124 -16.54 -3.49 0.14
C LEU A 124 -16.85 -2.94 -1.26
N PRO A 125 -17.73 -1.95 -1.38
CA PRO A 125 -17.87 -1.21 -2.63
C PRO A 125 -16.59 -0.40 -2.89
N LEU A 126 -16.22 -0.23 -4.17
CA LEU A 126 -14.97 0.47 -4.55
C LEU A 126 -14.93 1.92 -4.05
N GLU A 127 -16.08 2.56 -3.87
CA GLU A 127 -16.22 3.91 -3.34
C GLU A 127 -15.71 4.03 -1.89
N ARG A 128 -15.64 2.93 -1.15
CA ARG A 128 -15.02 2.85 0.18
C ARG A 128 -13.52 2.57 0.16
N ALA A 129 -12.94 2.38 -1.02
CA ALA A 129 -11.49 2.43 -1.17
C ALA A 129 -11.05 3.87 -1.52
N VAL A 130 -10.03 4.32 -0.85
CA VAL A 130 -9.38 5.59 -1.21
C VAL A 130 -8.47 5.33 -2.40
N THR A 131 -8.80 5.93 -3.55
CA THR A 131 -8.02 5.79 -4.78
C THR A 131 -7.64 7.16 -5.32
N ASN A 132 -6.41 7.29 -5.80
CA ASN A 132 -5.90 8.48 -6.48
C ASN A 132 -4.81 8.15 -7.51
N LEU A 133 -4.64 6.85 -7.80
CA LEU A 133 -3.62 6.39 -8.74
C LEU A 133 -3.89 6.82 -10.19
N GLU A 134 -5.11 7.16 -10.56
CA GLU A 134 -5.47 7.69 -11.87
C GLU A 134 -4.87 9.08 -12.13
N ARG A 135 -4.51 9.80 -11.07
CA ARG A 135 -3.88 11.12 -11.14
C ARG A 135 -2.37 11.08 -10.93
N TYR A 136 -1.92 10.22 -10.01
CA TYR A 136 -0.53 10.22 -9.55
C TYR A 136 0.25 8.98 -9.95
N GLY A 137 -0.42 7.93 -10.43
CA GLY A 137 0.20 6.62 -10.64
C GLY A 137 0.66 5.98 -9.34
N ASN A 138 1.58 5.04 -9.45
CA ASN A 138 2.22 4.40 -8.32
C ASN A 138 3.36 5.27 -7.79
N THR A 139 3.11 6.03 -6.74
CA THR A 139 4.09 6.89 -6.06
C THR A 139 4.89 6.16 -4.97
N SER A 140 4.95 4.81 -5.04
CA SER A 140 5.68 3.98 -4.07
C SER A 140 5.22 4.25 -2.62
N ALA A 141 6.15 4.44 -1.69
CA ALA A 141 5.84 4.66 -0.26
C ALA A 141 4.99 5.92 0.00
N ALA A 142 4.99 6.90 -0.90
CA ALA A 142 4.18 8.11 -0.75
C ALA A 142 2.68 7.86 -1.02
N SER A 143 2.30 6.73 -1.61
CA SER A 143 0.93 6.50 -2.09
C SER A 143 -0.12 6.51 -0.98
N ILE A 144 0.12 5.82 0.13
CA ILE A 144 -0.80 5.82 1.28
C ILE A 144 -0.87 7.19 1.96
N PRO A 145 0.24 7.86 2.31
CA PRO A 145 0.19 9.21 2.88
C PRO A 145 -0.53 10.23 1.99
N LEU A 146 -0.31 10.19 0.67
CA LEU A 146 -1.01 11.06 -0.27
C LEU A 146 -2.52 10.76 -0.32
N ALA A 147 -2.88 9.47 -0.34
CA ALA A 147 -4.29 9.06 -0.33
C ALA A 147 -5.00 9.46 0.97
N LEU A 148 -4.33 9.31 2.12
CA LEU A 148 -4.86 9.78 3.42
C LEU A 148 -5.09 11.28 3.44
N ALA A 149 -4.06 12.06 3.09
CA ALA A 149 -4.13 13.53 3.11
C ALA A 149 -5.21 14.06 2.17
N GLU A 150 -5.37 13.45 1.02
CA GLU A 150 -6.38 13.85 0.04
C GLU A 150 -7.79 13.49 0.51
N ALA A 151 -8.00 12.28 1.01
CA ALA A 151 -9.30 11.87 1.52
C ALA A 151 -9.73 12.72 2.75
N GLU A 152 -8.78 13.05 3.62
CA GLU A 152 -9.02 13.93 4.77
C GLU A 152 -9.39 15.34 4.29
N SER A 153 -8.63 15.94 3.38
CA SER A 153 -8.89 17.29 2.85
C SER A 153 -10.23 17.40 2.12
N GLN A 154 -10.74 16.28 1.58
CA GLN A 154 -12.05 16.18 0.94
C GLN A 154 -13.18 15.93 1.95
N GLY A 155 -12.88 15.80 3.25
CA GLY A 155 -13.86 15.50 4.28
C GLY A 155 -14.48 14.10 4.15
N ARG A 156 -13.75 13.14 3.57
CA ARG A 156 -14.23 11.77 3.41
C ARG A 156 -14.25 11.02 4.74
N PHE A 157 -13.26 11.28 5.60
CA PHE A 157 -13.16 10.63 6.90
C PHE A 157 -13.97 11.37 7.95
N ARG A 158 -14.68 10.62 8.78
CA ARG A 158 -15.42 11.11 9.94
C ARG A 158 -14.75 10.66 11.24
N ASP A 159 -14.97 11.40 12.30
CA ASP A 159 -14.49 10.97 13.60
C ASP A 159 -15.04 9.60 13.97
N GLY A 160 -14.15 8.68 14.36
CA GLY A 160 -14.49 7.31 14.71
C GLY A 160 -14.48 6.30 13.55
N ASP A 161 -14.31 6.73 12.29
CA ASP A 161 -14.24 5.82 11.16
C ASP A 161 -13.12 4.77 11.31
N GLN A 162 -13.40 3.54 10.92
CA GLN A 162 -12.44 2.43 10.92
C GLN A 162 -11.71 2.36 9.58
N LEU A 163 -10.43 2.65 9.61
CA LEU A 163 -9.55 2.63 8.45
C LEU A 163 -8.74 1.33 8.43
N LEU A 164 -8.70 0.67 7.28
CA LEU A 164 -7.83 -0.45 7.01
C LEU A 164 -6.75 -0.03 6.01
N LEU A 165 -5.52 0.10 6.47
CA LEU A 165 -4.37 0.44 5.65
C LEU A 165 -3.65 -0.84 5.24
N ALA A 166 -3.24 -0.96 3.99
CA ALA A 166 -2.48 -2.12 3.53
C ALA A 166 -1.55 -1.77 2.38
N GLY A 167 -0.33 -2.27 2.44
CA GLY A 167 0.70 -2.02 1.43
C GLY A 167 1.65 -3.19 1.27
N PHE A 168 2.34 -3.21 0.14
CA PHE A 168 3.38 -4.18 -0.21
C PHE A 168 4.43 -3.53 -1.10
N GLY A 169 5.59 -4.17 -1.21
CA GLY A 169 6.68 -3.65 -2.03
C GLY A 169 7.83 -4.65 -2.21
N GLY A 170 8.93 -4.11 -2.71
CA GLY A 170 10.18 -4.86 -2.85
C GLY A 170 10.62 -5.48 -1.52
N GLY A 171 11.21 -6.68 -1.65
CA GLY A 171 11.58 -7.49 -0.49
C GLY A 171 11.41 -8.97 -0.79
N LEU A 172 10.24 -9.53 -1.15
CA LEU A 172 8.94 -8.86 -1.06
C LEU A 172 8.58 -8.58 0.39
N SER A 173 7.99 -7.45 0.66
CA SER A 173 7.56 -7.05 2.00
C SER A 173 6.13 -6.52 1.98
N TRP A 174 5.45 -6.57 3.12
CA TRP A 174 4.08 -6.08 3.26
C TRP A 174 3.79 -5.59 4.67
N GLY A 175 2.76 -4.78 4.76
CA GLY A 175 2.20 -4.35 6.04
C GLY A 175 0.73 -4.03 5.91
N ALA A 176 0.01 -4.24 7.02
CA ALA A 176 -1.36 -3.80 7.18
C ALA A 176 -1.57 -3.25 8.59
N ALA A 177 -2.48 -2.31 8.72
CA ALA A 177 -2.86 -1.75 10.02
C ALA A 177 -4.35 -1.43 10.05
N ALA A 178 -4.99 -1.71 11.18
CA ALA A 178 -6.32 -1.19 11.48
C ALA A 178 -6.17 0.04 12.37
N ALA A 179 -6.91 1.10 12.06
CA ALA A 179 -6.87 2.33 12.82
C ALA A 179 -8.27 2.93 12.95
N ARG A 180 -8.58 3.49 14.11
CA ARG A 180 -9.76 4.32 14.29
C ARG A 180 -9.38 5.77 14.10
N TRP A 181 -10.04 6.43 13.14
CA TRP A 181 -9.74 7.81 12.78
C TRP A 181 -10.17 8.78 13.89
N TRP A 182 -9.27 9.69 14.24
CA TRP A 182 -9.57 10.83 15.11
C TRP A 182 -9.47 12.11 14.28
N ALA A 183 -10.59 12.81 14.16
CA ALA A 183 -10.66 14.02 13.33
C ALA A 183 -10.08 15.28 14.02
N GLY A 184 -9.51 15.13 15.22
CA GLY A 184 -9.00 16.25 15.98
C GLY A 184 -10.04 16.84 16.93
N PRO A 185 -9.63 17.86 17.73
CA PRO A 185 -10.54 18.60 18.62
C PRO A 185 -11.41 19.57 17.82
#